data_138be3cf0ab0e1dcd3fedf5956fcee4f
#
_entry.id   138be3cf0ab0e1dcd3fedf5956fcee4f
#
_cell.length_a   1.000
_cell.length_b   1.000
_cell.length_c   1.000
_cell.angle_alpha   90.00
_cell.angle_beta   90.00
_cell.angle_gamma   90.00
#
_symmetry.space_group_name_H-M   'P 1'
#
loop_
_entity.id
_entity.type
_entity.pdbx_description
1 polymer ?
#
loop_
_entity_poly.entity_id
_entity_poly.type
_entity_poly.pdbx_seq_one_letter_code
_entity_poly.pdbx_strand_id
1 'polypeptide(L)'
;VYKRQVNGVGTSHDVPDNTLLVSFLRETMGLTGTHIGCDTSQCGACIVHVNGKSTNSCSILAAQLEGAEVTTIEGIANGEELHPMQQAFHENHGLQCGFCTPGMVMSAIELIEKNKNLSEREIREGLEGNICRCTGYHNIVKSVQDAAGKMGG
;
A
#
# COMPACT_ATOMS: atom_id res chain seq x y z
N VAL A 1 -0.37 13.05 -22.50
CA VAL A 1 -1.61 12.58 -21.81
C VAL A 1 -1.49 11.08 -21.61
N TYR A 2 -1.53 10.63 -20.37
CA TYR A 2 -1.37 9.23 -20.00
C TYR A 2 -2.70 8.66 -19.47
N LYS A 3 -3.10 7.50 -20.00
CA LYS A 3 -4.31 6.79 -19.60
C LYS A 3 -3.95 5.63 -18.68
N ARG A 4 -4.63 5.51 -17.56
CA ARG A 4 -4.47 4.42 -16.58
C ARG A 4 -5.74 4.21 -15.79
N GLN A 5 -5.80 3.13 -15.04
CA GLN A 5 -6.84 2.96 -14.03
C GLN A 5 -6.26 3.29 -12.64
N VAL A 6 -7.01 4.01 -11.83
CA VAL A 6 -6.68 4.25 -10.42
C VAL A 6 -7.91 3.87 -9.60
N ASN A 7 -7.76 2.89 -8.73
CA ASN A 7 -8.82 2.34 -7.90
C ASN A 7 -10.07 1.91 -8.73
N GLY A 8 -9.82 1.25 -9.86
CA GLY A 8 -10.87 0.76 -10.76
C GLY A 8 -11.49 1.82 -11.66
N VAL A 9 -11.08 3.08 -11.57
CA VAL A 9 -11.60 4.17 -12.39
C VAL A 9 -10.58 4.55 -13.46
N GLY A 10 -11.01 4.50 -14.72
CA GLY A 10 -10.20 4.97 -15.85
C GLY A 10 -9.95 6.47 -15.75
N THR A 11 -8.69 6.88 -15.77
CA THR A 11 -8.28 8.28 -15.68
C THR A 11 -7.38 8.67 -16.84
N SER A 12 -7.48 9.93 -17.27
CA SER A 12 -6.63 10.50 -18.32
C SER A 12 -6.22 11.90 -17.90
N HIS A 13 -4.93 12.08 -17.64
CA HIS A 13 -4.39 13.36 -17.18
C HIS A 13 -3.17 13.76 -17.99
N ASP A 14 -3.06 15.04 -18.24
CA ASP A 14 -1.87 15.67 -18.79
C ASP A 14 -0.97 16.13 -17.65
N VAL A 15 0.15 15.47 -17.50
CA VAL A 15 1.15 15.77 -16.47
C VAL A 15 2.54 15.75 -17.08
N PRO A 16 3.50 16.53 -16.53
CA PRO A 16 4.89 16.47 -16.96
C PRO A 16 5.46 15.05 -16.91
N ASP A 17 6.31 14.70 -17.88
CA ASP A 17 6.85 13.33 -18.00
C ASP A 17 7.70 12.90 -16.81
N ASN A 18 8.23 13.85 -16.04
CA ASN A 18 9.01 13.61 -14.83
C ASN A 18 8.17 13.55 -13.55
N THR A 19 6.84 13.52 -13.65
CA THR A 19 5.96 13.45 -12.49
C THR A 19 6.09 12.07 -11.84
N LEU A 20 6.45 12.02 -10.56
CA LEU A 20 6.46 10.80 -9.78
C LEU A 20 5.02 10.29 -9.54
N LEU A 21 4.85 8.97 -9.49
CA LEU A 21 3.54 8.39 -9.25
C LEU A 21 2.92 8.90 -7.94
N VAL A 22 3.70 9.00 -6.86
CA VAL A 22 3.21 9.50 -5.57
C VAL A 22 2.71 10.94 -5.66
N SER A 23 3.40 11.81 -6.37
CA SER A 23 2.97 13.20 -6.59
C SER A 23 1.70 13.24 -7.45
N PHE A 24 1.62 12.44 -8.50
CA PHE A 24 0.42 12.29 -9.31
C PHE A 24 -0.79 11.87 -8.46
N LEU A 25 -0.65 10.85 -7.62
CA LEU A 25 -1.72 10.38 -6.75
C LEU A 25 -2.17 11.46 -5.75
N ARG A 26 -1.23 12.10 -5.07
CA ARG A 26 -1.52 13.06 -4.01
C ARG A 26 -1.99 14.42 -4.50
N GLU A 27 -1.32 14.95 -5.53
CA GLU A 27 -1.50 16.35 -5.97
C GLU A 27 -2.49 16.46 -7.14
N THR A 28 -2.45 15.53 -8.09
CA THR A 28 -3.34 15.55 -9.27
C THR A 28 -4.66 14.85 -8.99
N MET A 29 -4.61 13.66 -8.36
CA MET A 29 -5.79 12.85 -8.06
C MET A 29 -6.44 13.19 -6.71
N GLY A 30 -5.73 13.89 -5.82
CA GLY A 30 -6.21 14.19 -4.46
C GLY A 30 -6.26 12.97 -3.53
N LEU A 31 -5.62 11.86 -3.91
CA LEU A 31 -5.56 10.64 -3.11
C LEU A 31 -4.38 10.73 -2.13
N THR A 32 -4.63 11.29 -0.96
CA THR A 32 -3.61 11.62 0.04
C THR A 32 -3.27 10.51 1.02
N GLY A 33 -3.94 9.35 0.93
CA GLY A 33 -3.68 8.20 1.79
C GLY A 33 -2.30 7.56 1.59
N THR A 34 -1.72 7.68 0.41
CA THR A 34 -0.33 7.28 0.15
C THR A 34 0.62 8.36 0.65
N HIS A 35 1.54 8.02 1.56
CA HIS A 35 2.44 8.97 2.21
C HIS A 35 3.85 9.00 1.62
N ILE A 36 4.58 10.08 1.88
CA ILE A 36 6.00 10.23 1.53
C ILE A 36 6.79 10.35 2.83
N GLY A 37 7.56 9.33 3.18
CA GLY A 37 8.41 9.32 4.37
C GLY A 37 9.91 9.44 4.08
N CYS A 38 10.31 9.25 2.84
CA CYS A 38 11.69 9.42 2.35
C CYS A 38 11.67 9.75 0.85
N ASP A 39 12.85 9.94 0.25
CA ASP A 39 13.04 10.10 -1.20
C ASP A 39 14.01 9.04 -1.78
N THR A 40 14.24 7.97 -1.03
CA THR A 40 15.27 6.96 -1.31
C THR A 40 14.71 5.56 -1.48
N SER A 41 13.39 5.40 -1.58
CA SER A 41 12.68 4.12 -1.75
C SER A 41 12.90 3.10 -0.61
N GLN A 42 13.23 3.58 0.60
CA GLN A 42 13.58 2.71 1.73
C GLN A 42 12.46 2.57 2.75
N CYS A 43 11.64 3.61 2.98
CA CYS A 43 10.69 3.62 4.10
C CYS A 43 9.41 2.82 3.85
N GLY A 44 9.01 2.62 2.61
CA GLY A 44 7.79 1.89 2.25
C GLY A 44 6.47 2.63 2.48
N ALA A 45 6.49 3.86 3.00
CA ALA A 45 5.26 4.63 3.26
C ALA A 45 4.46 4.96 1.98
N CYS A 46 5.12 4.97 0.83
CA CYS A 46 4.54 5.29 -0.46
C CYS A 46 4.08 4.06 -1.27
N ILE A 47 4.11 2.86 -0.70
CA ILE A 47 3.77 1.64 -1.42
C ILE A 47 2.29 1.65 -1.85
N VAL A 48 2.10 1.38 -3.13
CA VAL A 48 0.82 1.14 -3.80
C VAL A 48 0.92 -0.16 -4.58
N HIS A 49 -0.20 -0.70 -5.05
CA HIS A 49 -0.15 -1.79 -6.01
C HIS A 49 -0.18 -1.25 -7.45
N VAL A 50 0.73 -1.72 -8.28
CA VAL A 50 0.73 -1.51 -9.73
C VAL A 50 0.59 -2.87 -10.39
N ASN A 51 -0.51 -3.09 -11.09
CA ASN A 51 -0.88 -4.40 -11.65
C ASN A 51 -0.79 -5.53 -10.61
N GLY A 52 -1.28 -5.26 -9.38
CA GLY A 52 -1.30 -6.21 -8.27
C GLY A 52 0.03 -6.40 -7.52
N LYS A 53 1.08 -5.65 -7.84
CA LYS A 53 2.41 -5.76 -7.20
C LYS A 53 2.73 -4.52 -6.38
N SER A 54 3.23 -4.72 -5.16
CA SER A 54 3.74 -3.65 -4.30
C SER A 54 4.85 -2.88 -4.99
N THR A 55 4.67 -1.58 -5.10
CA THR A 55 5.58 -0.69 -5.81
C THR A 55 5.78 0.60 -5.01
N ASN A 56 7.03 1.03 -4.86
CA ASN A 56 7.36 2.33 -4.27
C ASN A 56 6.99 3.44 -5.23
N SER A 57 5.88 4.13 -4.99
CA SER A 57 5.39 5.20 -5.87
C SER A 57 6.28 6.44 -5.91
N CYS A 58 7.21 6.57 -4.96
CA CYS A 58 8.21 7.64 -4.95
C CYS A 58 9.39 7.42 -5.92
N SER A 59 9.50 6.26 -6.55
CA SER A 59 10.62 5.90 -7.44
C SER A 59 10.20 5.48 -8.85
N ILE A 60 8.93 5.68 -9.20
CA ILE A 60 8.41 5.39 -10.53
C ILE A 60 7.71 6.63 -11.11
N LEU A 61 7.90 6.89 -12.39
CA LEU A 61 7.25 7.99 -13.09
C LEU A 61 5.82 7.62 -13.50
N ALA A 62 4.90 8.57 -13.36
CA ALA A 62 3.52 8.37 -13.82
C ALA A 62 3.47 8.05 -15.33
N ALA A 63 4.36 8.62 -16.12
CA ALA A 63 4.49 8.37 -17.55
C ALA A 63 4.79 6.90 -17.91
N GLN A 64 5.49 6.16 -17.04
CA GLN A 64 5.82 4.74 -17.25
C GLN A 64 4.64 3.79 -17.07
N LEU A 65 3.52 4.30 -16.56
CA LEU A 65 2.35 3.50 -16.15
C LEU A 65 1.16 3.67 -17.10
N GLU A 66 1.40 3.99 -18.37
CA GLU A 66 0.33 4.00 -19.37
C GLU A 66 -0.31 2.62 -19.49
N GLY A 67 -1.63 2.56 -19.39
CA GLY A 67 -2.41 1.32 -19.42
C GLY A 67 -2.35 0.49 -18.15
N ALA A 68 -1.61 0.91 -17.11
CA ALA A 68 -1.51 0.18 -15.86
C ALA A 68 -2.74 0.38 -14.96
N GLU A 69 -2.96 -0.60 -14.09
CA GLU A 69 -3.91 -0.53 -12.98
C GLU A 69 -3.16 -0.21 -11.68
N VAL A 70 -3.51 0.93 -11.07
CA VAL A 70 -2.93 1.38 -9.80
C VAL A 70 -3.99 1.28 -8.72
N THR A 71 -3.67 0.60 -7.62
CA THR A 71 -4.54 0.53 -6.43
C THR A 71 -3.83 1.18 -5.26
N THR A 72 -4.48 2.14 -4.63
CA THR A 72 -4.03 2.83 -3.42
C THR A 72 -4.81 2.32 -2.21
N ILE A 73 -4.42 2.77 -1.02
CA ILE A 73 -5.12 2.42 0.24
C ILE A 73 -6.61 2.81 0.21
N GLU A 74 -6.97 3.87 -0.49
CA GLU A 74 -8.36 4.32 -0.64
C GLU A 74 -9.20 3.37 -1.50
N GLY A 75 -8.56 2.54 -2.32
CA GLY A 75 -9.23 1.64 -3.26
C GLY A 75 -9.41 0.20 -2.78
N ILE A 76 -8.94 -0.15 -1.58
CA ILE A 76 -9.02 -1.54 -1.10
C ILE A 76 -10.27 -1.85 -0.25
N ALA A 77 -10.90 -0.83 0.32
CA ALA A 77 -12.17 -0.97 1.03
C ALA A 77 -13.34 -1.07 0.03
N ASN A 78 -14.41 -1.74 0.41
CA ASN A 78 -15.64 -1.83 -0.36
C ASN A 78 -16.73 -0.95 0.29
N GLY A 79 -16.80 0.32 -0.12
CA GLY A 79 -17.68 1.31 0.51
C GLY A 79 -17.27 1.54 1.97
N GLU A 80 -18.19 1.29 2.90
CA GLU A 80 -17.94 1.41 4.35
C GLU A 80 -17.29 0.15 4.95
N GLU A 81 -17.20 -0.94 4.20
CA GLU A 81 -16.61 -2.19 4.65
C GLU A 81 -15.10 -2.18 4.43
N LEU A 82 -14.34 -2.22 5.51
CA LEU A 82 -12.89 -2.25 5.48
C LEU A 82 -12.39 -3.58 4.87
N HIS A 83 -11.28 -3.49 4.16
CA HIS A 83 -10.55 -4.70 3.76
C HIS A 83 -10.11 -5.49 5.02
N PRO A 84 -10.13 -6.86 5.02
CA PRO A 84 -9.75 -7.66 6.19
C PRO A 84 -8.41 -7.28 6.81
N MET A 85 -7.43 -6.87 6.01
CA MET A 85 -6.14 -6.38 6.50
C MET A 85 -6.29 -5.06 7.27
N GLN A 86 -7.09 -4.11 6.76
CA GLN A 86 -7.36 -2.85 7.47
C GLN A 86 -8.08 -3.12 8.80
N GLN A 87 -9.08 -3.98 8.79
CA GLN A 87 -9.81 -4.37 9.98
C GLN A 87 -8.89 -5.01 11.02
N ALA A 88 -8.00 -5.92 10.60
CA ALA A 88 -7.05 -6.56 11.50
C ALA A 88 -6.06 -5.58 12.12
N PHE A 89 -5.58 -4.59 11.36
CA PHE A 89 -4.74 -3.51 11.89
C PHE A 89 -5.46 -2.68 12.94
N HIS A 90 -6.74 -2.41 12.75
CA HIS A 90 -7.57 -1.70 13.72
C HIS A 90 -7.77 -2.53 14.99
N GLU A 91 -8.21 -3.78 14.88
CA GLU A 91 -8.55 -4.66 16.00
C GLU A 91 -7.33 -5.06 16.85
N ASN A 92 -6.17 -5.27 16.21
CA ASN A 92 -4.94 -5.68 16.89
C ASN A 92 -4.01 -4.50 17.25
N HIS A 93 -4.47 -3.26 17.10
CA HIS A 93 -3.65 -2.07 17.35
C HIS A 93 -2.33 -2.06 16.57
N GLY A 94 -2.40 -2.45 15.29
CA GLY A 94 -1.25 -2.48 14.37
C GLY A 94 -0.75 -1.10 13.95
N LEU A 95 -1.34 -0.03 14.47
CA LEU A 95 -0.97 1.34 14.17
C LEU A 95 -1.00 2.23 15.41
N GLN A 96 -0.19 3.28 15.40
CA GLN A 96 -0.23 4.36 16.39
C GLN A 96 -0.41 5.70 15.68
N CYS A 97 0.66 6.34 15.16
CA CYS A 97 0.52 7.59 14.41
C CYS A 97 -0.17 7.40 13.04
N GLY A 98 -0.19 6.19 12.49
CA GLY A 98 -0.83 5.87 11.21
C GLY A 98 -0.03 6.22 9.96
N PHE A 99 1.16 6.85 10.08
CA PHE A 99 1.91 7.33 8.92
C PHE A 99 2.42 6.18 8.02
N CYS A 100 2.96 5.11 8.61
CA CYS A 100 3.43 3.94 7.86
C CYS A 100 2.29 3.01 7.41
N THR A 101 1.10 3.17 7.96
CA THR A 101 0.01 2.19 7.86
C THR A 101 -0.46 1.93 6.44
N PRO A 102 -0.69 2.93 5.58
CA PRO A 102 -1.11 2.66 4.20
C PRO A 102 -0.12 1.78 3.43
N GLY A 103 1.16 2.13 3.46
CA GLY A 103 2.20 1.34 2.79
C GLY A 103 2.37 -0.06 3.41
N MET A 104 2.30 -0.15 4.72
CA MET A 104 2.40 -1.43 5.46
C MET A 104 1.26 -2.37 5.10
N VAL A 105 0.03 -1.86 5.06
CA VAL A 105 -1.17 -2.62 4.68
C VAL A 105 -1.07 -3.11 3.24
N MET A 106 -0.67 -2.26 2.30
CA MET A 106 -0.51 -2.65 0.90
C MET A 106 0.54 -3.74 0.73
N SER A 107 1.69 -3.63 1.39
CA SER A 107 2.74 -4.67 1.39
C SER A 107 2.25 -5.98 1.99
N ALA A 108 1.55 -5.91 3.11
CA ALA A 108 1.04 -7.08 3.80
C ALA A 108 -0.02 -7.84 2.98
N ILE A 109 -0.88 -7.13 2.24
CA ILE A 109 -1.87 -7.75 1.36
C ILE A 109 -1.17 -8.60 0.29
N GLU A 110 -0.22 -8.05 -0.44
CA GLU A 110 0.52 -8.81 -1.45
C GLU A 110 1.26 -10.00 -0.86
N LEU A 111 1.86 -9.82 0.32
CA LEU A 111 2.58 -10.88 1.02
C LEU A 111 1.67 -12.08 1.33
N ILE A 112 0.47 -11.81 1.87
CA ILE A 112 -0.51 -12.86 2.21
C ILE A 112 -1.16 -13.47 0.97
N GLU A 113 -1.39 -12.68 -0.08
CA GLU A 113 -1.91 -13.22 -1.35
C GLU A 113 -0.96 -14.24 -1.98
N LYS A 114 0.35 -14.05 -1.82
CA LYS A 114 1.37 -15.00 -2.29
C LYS A 114 1.44 -16.26 -1.45
N ASN A 115 1.33 -16.15 -0.14
CA ASN A 115 1.36 -17.28 0.79
C ASN A 115 0.59 -16.93 2.07
N LYS A 116 -0.49 -17.67 2.34
CA LYS A 116 -1.36 -17.45 3.50
C LYS A 116 -0.82 -18.08 4.80
N ASN A 117 0.10 -19.04 4.69
CA ASN A 117 0.62 -19.80 5.83
C ASN A 117 2.04 -19.36 6.21
N LEU A 118 2.20 -18.05 6.47
CA LEU A 118 3.47 -17.48 6.85
C LEU A 118 3.68 -17.56 8.37
N SER A 119 4.88 -17.98 8.76
CA SER A 119 5.36 -17.83 10.13
C SER A 119 5.58 -16.36 10.49
N GLU A 120 5.65 -16.05 11.78
CA GLU A 120 5.98 -14.70 12.25
C GLU A 120 7.29 -14.18 11.63
N ARG A 121 8.30 -15.04 11.53
CA ARG A 121 9.59 -14.70 10.92
C ARG A 121 9.44 -14.30 9.46
N GLU A 122 8.73 -15.10 8.67
CA GLU A 122 8.51 -14.83 7.25
C GLU A 122 7.70 -13.53 7.03
N ILE A 123 6.75 -13.23 7.92
CA ILE A 123 6.02 -11.95 7.88
C ILE A 123 7.00 -10.79 8.15
N ARG A 124 7.86 -10.88 9.15
CA ARG A 124 8.87 -9.86 9.46
C ARG A 124 9.81 -9.64 8.29
N GLU A 125 10.34 -10.71 7.71
CA GLU A 125 11.20 -10.66 6.53
C GLU A 125 10.46 -10.05 5.32
N GLY A 126 9.21 -10.40 5.10
CA GLY A 126 8.38 -9.86 4.01
C GLY A 126 8.04 -8.37 4.16
N LEU A 127 8.11 -7.82 5.37
CA LEU A 127 7.84 -6.41 5.66
C LEU A 127 9.12 -5.57 5.88
N GLU A 128 10.30 -6.10 5.61
CA GLU A 128 11.58 -5.38 5.79
C GLU A 128 11.66 -4.07 5.00
N GLY A 129 10.94 -3.95 3.89
CA GLY A 129 10.83 -2.73 3.10
C GLY A 129 9.91 -1.65 3.68
N ASN A 130 9.34 -1.86 4.86
CA ASN A 130 8.38 -0.96 5.50
C ASN A 130 8.87 -0.56 6.91
N ILE A 131 9.10 0.73 7.12
CA ILE A 131 9.60 1.25 8.40
C ILE A 131 8.44 1.79 9.23
N CYS A 132 8.34 1.31 10.48
CA CYS A 132 7.45 1.87 11.51
C CYS A 132 8.26 2.31 12.72
N ARG A 133 8.15 3.57 13.12
CA ARG A 133 8.87 4.13 14.27
C ARG A 133 8.13 3.96 15.61
N CYS A 134 6.83 3.65 15.56
CA CYS A 134 5.95 3.70 16.74
C CYS A 134 5.74 2.35 17.41
N THR A 135 5.43 1.30 16.64
CA THR A 135 4.81 0.06 17.15
C THR A 135 5.79 -1.01 17.61
N GLY A 136 7.05 -0.94 17.21
CA GLY A 136 8.00 -2.04 17.38
C GLY A 136 7.64 -3.30 16.59
N TYR A 137 6.73 -3.19 15.62
CA TYR A 137 6.28 -4.24 14.68
C TYR A 137 5.48 -5.40 15.27
N HIS A 138 5.47 -5.62 16.57
CA HIS A 138 4.78 -6.76 17.20
C HIS A 138 3.30 -6.83 16.82
N ASN A 139 2.56 -5.76 17.04
CA ASN A 139 1.13 -5.70 16.72
C ASN A 139 0.86 -5.67 15.19
N ILE A 140 1.81 -5.18 14.40
CA ILE A 140 1.73 -5.26 12.94
C ILE A 140 1.77 -6.72 12.50
N VAL A 141 2.74 -7.49 12.98
CA VAL A 141 2.86 -8.92 12.66
C VAL A 141 1.60 -9.67 13.09
N LYS A 142 1.10 -9.40 14.29
CA LYS A 142 -0.15 -9.98 14.79
C LYS A 142 -1.35 -9.64 13.91
N SER A 143 -1.45 -8.40 13.44
CA SER A 143 -2.50 -7.96 12.51
C SER A 143 -2.43 -8.72 11.19
N VAL A 144 -1.23 -8.92 10.64
CA VAL A 144 -1.03 -9.66 9.40
C VAL A 144 -1.42 -11.13 9.56
N GLN A 145 -1.08 -11.76 10.68
CA GLN A 145 -1.48 -13.15 10.99
C GLN A 145 -3.00 -13.28 11.10
N ASP A 146 -3.66 -12.36 11.79
CA ASP A 146 -5.11 -12.33 11.93
C ASP A 146 -5.80 -12.14 10.57
N ALA A 147 -5.33 -11.19 9.77
CA ALA A 147 -5.85 -10.96 8.41
C ALA A 147 -5.67 -12.19 7.51
N ALA A 148 -4.54 -12.88 7.60
CA ALA A 148 -4.28 -14.10 6.83
C ALA A 148 -5.35 -15.17 7.08
N GLY A 149 -5.78 -15.33 8.32
CA GLY A 149 -6.86 -16.23 8.68
C GLY A 149 -8.22 -15.82 8.09
N LYS A 150 -8.50 -14.53 8.02
CA LYS A 150 -9.74 -13.98 7.45
C LYS A 150 -9.76 -13.96 5.92
N MET A 151 -8.61 -13.74 5.28
CA MET A 151 -8.45 -13.74 3.82
C MET A 151 -8.38 -15.15 3.23
N GLY A 152 -8.23 -16.17 4.06
CA GLY A 152 -8.12 -17.58 3.66
C GLY A 152 -9.45 -18.32 3.53
N GLY A 153 -10.52 -17.67 3.96
CA GLY A 153 -11.89 -18.23 3.93
C GLY A 153 -12.58 -18.07 2.59
#